data_52493c56b50122f9a63653637416137e
#
_entry.id   52493c56b50122f9a63653637416137e
#
_cell.length_a   1.000
_cell.length_b   1.000
_cell.length_c   1.000
_cell.angle_alpha   90.00
_cell.angle_beta   90.00
_cell.angle_gamma   90.00
#
_symmetry.space_group_name_H-M   'P 1'
#
loop_
_entity.id
_entity.type
_entity.pdbx_description
1 polymer ?
#
loop_
_entity_poly.entity_id
_entity_poly.type
_entity_poly.pdbx_seq_one_letter_code
_entity_poly.pdbx_strand_id
1 'polypeptide(L)'
;MTTNKSQYTITTQWIIPEDKKSEVESFFAEHEVWMRETHNLSGNDEPRIVDYSVSKAPQYIDNDLEKGPSGKTIYSLHEVYMTNQGAMKHFELWQSHPAAEKMASMAEYQTEMSFNAEVIASMES
;
A
#
# COMPACT_ATOMS: atom_id res chain seq x y z
N MET A 1 3.65 -16.37 5.86
CA MET A 1 3.62 -15.77 7.20
C MET A 1 2.34 -14.98 7.39
N THR A 2 1.74 -15.06 8.56
CA THR A 2 0.52 -14.31 8.85
C THR A 2 0.85 -13.01 9.59
N THR A 3 -0.02 -12.01 9.44
CA THR A 3 0.06 -10.77 10.19
C THR A 3 -0.23 -11.04 11.67
N ASN A 4 0.54 -10.44 12.56
CA ASN A 4 0.37 -10.58 14.00
C ASN A 4 0.60 -9.28 14.75
N LYS A 5 0.31 -9.27 16.05
CA LYS A 5 0.31 -8.08 16.89
C LYS A 5 1.70 -7.46 17.13
N SER A 6 2.78 -8.18 16.80
CA SER A 6 4.14 -7.64 16.92
C SER A 6 4.59 -6.90 15.67
N GLN A 7 3.76 -6.85 14.66
CA GLN A 7 4.06 -6.29 13.34
C GLN A 7 3.44 -4.91 13.16
N TYR A 8 3.89 -4.22 12.12
CA TYR A 8 3.45 -2.87 11.80
C TYR A 8 3.03 -2.78 10.35
N THR A 9 2.04 -1.96 10.05
CA THR A 9 1.49 -1.87 8.70
C THR A 9 1.58 -0.47 8.14
N ILE A 10 1.63 -0.40 6.81
CA ILE A 10 1.40 0.81 6.05
C ILE A 10 0.23 0.53 5.12
N THR A 11 -0.81 1.35 5.18
CA THR A 11 -1.97 1.23 4.31
C THR A 11 -2.27 2.59 3.71
N THR A 12 -2.39 2.65 2.39
CA THR A 12 -2.71 3.89 1.69
C THR A 12 -3.82 3.60 0.69
N GLN A 13 -4.77 4.52 0.57
CA GLN A 13 -5.88 4.40 -0.36
C GLN A 13 -5.99 5.62 -1.26
N TRP A 14 -6.38 5.36 -2.51
CA TRP A 14 -6.66 6.37 -3.53
C TRP A 14 -8.00 6.09 -4.17
N ILE A 15 -8.74 7.15 -4.48
CA ILE A 15 -9.97 7.06 -5.29
C ILE A 15 -9.61 7.64 -6.66
N ILE A 16 -9.55 6.78 -7.66
CA ILE A 16 -8.99 7.08 -8.96
C ILE A 16 -10.10 7.17 -10.03
N PRO A 17 -10.16 8.28 -10.77
CA PRO A 17 -11.13 8.38 -11.89
C PRO A 17 -10.74 7.44 -13.03
N GLU A 18 -11.71 7.09 -13.86
CA GLU A 18 -11.57 6.09 -14.92
C GLU A 18 -10.41 6.41 -15.88
N ASP A 19 -10.23 7.67 -16.25
CA ASP A 19 -9.21 8.10 -17.21
C ASP A 19 -7.77 8.04 -16.65
N LYS A 20 -7.61 7.82 -15.35
CA LYS A 20 -6.30 7.73 -14.69
C LYS A 20 -5.90 6.30 -14.30
N LYS A 21 -6.76 5.32 -14.48
CA LYS A 21 -6.52 3.94 -14.04
C LYS A 21 -5.27 3.34 -14.66
N SER A 22 -5.05 3.53 -15.95
CA SER A 22 -3.90 2.91 -16.61
C SER A 22 -2.56 3.49 -16.11
N GLU A 23 -2.49 4.78 -15.81
CA GLU A 23 -1.31 5.41 -15.21
C GLU A 23 -1.03 4.85 -13.82
N VAL A 24 -2.08 4.69 -13.01
CA VAL A 24 -1.97 4.19 -11.65
C VAL A 24 -1.50 2.74 -11.64
N GLU A 25 -2.06 1.89 -12.52
CA GLU A 25 -1.66 0.49 -12.60
C GLU A 25 -0.24 0.34 -13.11
N SER A 26 0.20 1.20 -14.04
CA SER A 26 1.58 1.25 -14.48
C SER A 26 2.53 1.64 -13.33
N PHE A 27 2.14 2.62 -12.52
CA PHE A 27 2.90 2.99 -11.34
C PHE A 27 3.06 1.80 -10.38
N PHE A 28 1.98 1.08 -10.07
CA PHE A 28 2.05 -0.03 -9.14
C PHE A 28 2.87 -1.20 -9.69
N ALA A 29 2.90 -1.41 -11.01
CA ALA A 29 3.79 -2.40 -11.62
C ALA A 29 5.26 -2.05 -11.37
N GLU A 30 5.64 -0.78 -11.52
CA GLU A 30 7.00 -0.30 -11.20
C GLU A 30 7.30 -0.40 -9.71
N HIS A 31 6.33 -0.08 -8.87
CA HIS A 31 6.46 -0.15 -7.42
C HIS A 31 6.70 -1.59 -6.95
N GLU A 32 6.01 -2.55 -7.53
CA GLU A 32 6.23 -3.97 -7.22
C GLU A 32 7.67 -4.38 -7.51
N VAL A 33 8.21 -4.01 -8.66
CA VAL A 33 9.60 -4.33 -9.03
C VAL A 33 10.57 -3.73 -8.00
N TRP A 34 10.38 -2.46 -7.66
CA TRP A 34 11.22 -1.79 -6.68
C TRP A 34 11.13 -2.46 -5.29
N MET A 35 9.94 -2.85 -4.89
CA MET A 35 9.75 -3.55 -3.61
C MET A 35 10.53 -4.86 -3.58
N ARG A 36 10.50 -5.63 -4.67
CA ARG A 36 11.27 -6.89 -4.75
C ARG A 36 12.78 -6.67 -4.69
N GLU A 37 13.26 -5.55 -5.21
CA GLU A 37 14.69 -5.24 -5.24
C GLU A 37 15.22 -4.70 -3.91
N THR A 38 14.37 -4.10 -3.09
CA THR A 38 14.80 -3.36 -1.90
C THR A 38 14.35 -3.97 -0.58
N HIS A 39 13.38 -4.88 -0.60
CA HIS A 39 12.81 -5.45 0.63
C HIS A 39 13.14 -6.95 0.74
N ASN A 40 13.16 -7.43 1.98
CA ASN A 40 13.53 -8.82 2.30
C ASN A 40 12.33 -9.60 2.81
N LEU A 41 12.02 -10.71 2.17
CA LEU A 41 10.93 -11.61 2.57
C LEU A 41 11.36 -12.65 3.59
N SER A 42 12.66 -12.71 3.91
CA SER A 42 13.21 -13.65 4.87
C SER A 42 14.42 -13.02 5.57
N GLY A 43 14.87 -13.64 6.65
CA GLY A 43 16.02 -13.14 7.42
C GLY A 43 15.64 -11.96 8.30
N ASN A 44 16.67 -11.23 8.77
CA ASN A 44 16.51 -10.12 9.71
C ASN A 44 16.97 -8.77 9.16
N ASP A 45 17.43 -8.73 7.91
CA ASP A 45 17.88 -7.46 7.31
C ASP A 45 16.68 -6.59 6.94
N GLU A 46 16.71 -5.35 7.40
CA GLU A 46 15.65 -4.39 7.11
C GLU A 46 15.81 -3.76 5.71
N PRO A 47 14.73 -3.41 5.03
CA PRO A 47 13.35 -3.62 5.49
C PRO A 47 12.89 -5.08 5.33
N ARG A 48 12.51 -5.67 6.42
CA ARG A 48 12.00 -7.05 6.45
C ARG A 48 10.48 -7.01 6.37
N ILE A 49 9.96 -7.34 5.22
CA ILE A 49 8.52 -7.27 4.92
C ILE A 49 7.88 -8.66 5.04
N VAL A 50 6.67 -8.70 5.55
CA VAL A 50 5.87 -9.93 5.70
C VAL A 50 4.93 -10.07 4.51
N ASP A 51 4.29 -8.99 4.13
CA ASP A 51 3.28 -8.98 3.07
C ASP A 51 3.29 -7.64 2.33
N TYR A 52 3.01 -7.70 1.04
CA TYR A 52 2.82 -6.56 0.17
C TYR A 52 1.73 -6.89 -0.82
N SER A 53 0.73 -6.04 -0.89
CA SER A 53 -0.32 -6.21 -1.88
C SER A 53 -0.90 -4.86 -2.30
N VAL A 54 -1.35 -4.81 -3.54
CA VAL A 54 -2.15 -3.71 -4.07
C VAL A 54 -3.42 -4.32 -4.61
N SER A 55 -4.56 -3.83 -4.16
CA SER A 55 -5.86 -4.31 -4.61
C SER A 55 -6.68 -3.16 -5.17
N LYS A 56 -7.66 -3.50 -6.00
CA LYS A 56 -8.60 -2.51 -6.54
C LYS A 56 -10.02 -3.02 -6.44
N ALA A 57 -10.94 -2.08 -6.23
CA ALA A 57 -12.38 -2.37 -6.20
C ALA A 57 -13.15 -1.14 -6.65
N PRO A 58 -14.38 -1.31 -7.19
CA PRO A 58 -15.22 -0.16 -7.47
C PRO A 58 -15.48 0.64 -6.18
N GLN A 59 -15.46 1.96 -6.28
CA GLN A 59 -16.01 2.79 -5.23
C GLN A 59 -17.54 2.74 -5.34
N TYR A 60 -18.21 2.55 -4.21
CA TYR A 60 -19.68 2.58 -4.19
C TYR A 60 -20.16 3.94 -3.69
N ILE A 61 -21.29 4.42 -4.26
CA ILE A 61 -21.90 5.69 -3.89
C ILE A 61 -22.22 5.65 -2.39
N ASP A 62 -21.78 6.67 -1.65
CA ASP A 62 -21.95 6.79 -0.19
C ASP A 62 -21.47 5.55 0.60
N ASN A 63 -20.48 4.81 0.06
CA ASN A 63 -19.99 3.57 0.65
C ASN A 63 -21.09 2.53 0.86
N ASP A 64 -22.11 2.56 0.01
CA ASP A 64 -23.27 1.70 0.12
C ASP A 64 -23.36 0.80 -1.12
N LEU A 65 -23.16 -0.51 -0.92
CA LEU A 65 -23.20 -1.50 -2.00
C LEU A 65 -24.52 -1.47 -2.78
N GLU A 66 -25.62 -1.14 -2.11
CA GLU A 66 -26.94 -1.10 -2.74
C GLU A 66 -27.13 0.08 -3.69
N LYS A 67 -26.35 1.15 -3.50
CA LYS A 67 -26.42 2.34 -4.36
C LYS A 67 -25.65 2.20 -5.66
N GLY A 68 -24.87 1.12 -5.79
CA GLY A 68 -24.11 0.83 -6.99
C GLY A 68 -22.79 1.60 -7.08
N PRO A 69 -21.98 1.30 -8.12
CA PRO A 69 -20.67 1.91 -8.30
C PRO A 69 -20.77 3.38 -8.71
N SER A 70 -19.80 4.18 -8.23
CA SER A 70 -19.71 5.61 -8.55
C SER A 70 -19.11 5.92 -9.92
N GLY A 71 -18.43 4.94 -10.53
CA GLY A 71 -17.62 5.13 -11.72
C GLY A 71 -16.14 5.32 -11.43
N LYS A 72 -15.76 5.48 -10.16
CA LYS A 72 -14.35 5.56 -9.72
C LYS A 72 -13.90 4.24 -9.09
N THR A 73 -12.59 4.07 -8.99
CA THR A 73 -11.98 2.85 -8.43
C THR A 73 -11.16 3.20 -7.21
N ILE A 74 -11.29 2.39 -6.15
CA ILE A 74 -10.44 2.48 -4.98
C ILE A 74 -9.24 1.56 -5.18
N TYR A 75 -8.04 2.11 -5.04
CA TYR A 75 -6.80 1.34 -4.97
C TYR A 75 -6.30 1.35 -3.53
N SER A 76 -5.91 0.20 -3.03
CA SER A 76 -5.41 0.04 -1.67
C SER A 76 -4.04 -0.61 -1.72
N LEU A 77 -3.04 0.09 -1.20
CA LEU A 77 -1.69 -0.43 -0.99
C LEU A 77 -1.59 -0.88 0.47
N HIS A 78 -1.22 -2.13 0.68
CA HIS A 78 -1.11 -2.69 2.01
C HIS A 78 0.24 -3.39 2.17
N GLU A 79 1.00 -2.98 3.18
CA GLU A 79 2.31 -3.52 3.49
C GLU A 79 2.37 -3.89 4.97
N VAL A 80 2.99 -5.03 5.27
CA VAL A 80 3.17 -5.50 6.64
C VAL A 80 4.65 -5.75 6.88
N TYR A 81 5.19 -5.13 7.93
CA TYR A 81 6.60 -5.21 8.31
C TYR A 81 6.78 -5.98 9.61
N MET A 82 7.88 -6.73 9.71
CA MET A 82 8.21 -7.47 10.94
C MET A 82 8.41 -6.54 12.12
N THR A 83 8.99 -5.35 11.89
CA THR A 83 9.28 -4.37 12.93
C THR A 83 8.93 -2.96 12.47
N ASN A 84 8.81 -2.03 13.42
CA ASN A 84 8.59 -0.62 13.08
C ASN A 84 9.79 -0.02 12.33
N GLN A 85 11.01 -0.52 12.58
CA GLN A 85 12.20 -0.09 11.84
C GLN A 85 12.09 -0.43 10.36
N GLY A 86 11.45 -1.56 10.01
CA GLY A 86 11.23 -1.94 8.61
C GLY A 86 10.36 -0.93 7.88
N ALA A 87 9.28 -0.49 8.50
CA ALA A 87 8.40 0.53 7.94
C ALA A 87 9.14 1.87 7.77
N MET A 88 9.94 2.26 8.77
CA MET A 88 10.76 3.49 8.70
C MET A 88 11.80 3.41 7.60
N LYS A 89 12.45 2.25 7.45
CA LYS A 89 13.45 2.03 6.40
C LYS A 89 12.83 2.09 5.00
N HIS A 90 11.64 1.54 4.85
CA HIS A 90 10.88 1.65 3.59
C HIS A 90 10.67 3.12 3.21
N PHE A 91 10.21 3.93 4.14
CA PHE A 91 9.98 5.35 3.90
C PHE A 91 11.27 6.08 3.51
N GLU A 92 12.38 5.76 4.18
CA GLU A 92 13.69 6.33 3.88
C GLU A 92 14.14 5.98 2.45
N LEU A 93 14.02 4.70 2.06
CA LEU A 93 14.39 4.24 0.73
C LEU A 93 13.49 4.83 -0.37
N TRP A 94 12.24 5.07 -0.05
CA TRP A 94 11.26 5.63 -0.99
C TRP A 94 11.69 6.99 -1.54
N GLN A 95 12.39 7.80 -0.75
CA GLN A 95 12.80 9.14 -1.14
C GLN A 95 13.73 9.15 -2.35
N SER A 96 14.44 8.04 -2.61
CA SER A 96 15.31 7.90 -3.78
C SER A 96 14.73 7.02 -4.87
N HIS A 97 13.45 6.62 -4.76
CA HIS A 97 12.79 5.80 -5.78
C HIS A 97 12.54 6.63 -7.04
N PRO A 98 12.90 6.09 -8.24
CA PRO A 98 12.67 6.82 -9.50
C PRO A 98 11.20 7.17 -9.76
N ALA A 99 10.27 6.37 -9.25
CA ALA A 99 8.82 6.58 -9.43
C ALA A 99 8.19 7.45 -8.35
N ALA A 100 8.97 8.02 -7.42
CA ALA A 100 8.42 8.88 -6.35
C ALA A 100 7.65 10.07 -6.90
N GLU A 101 8.10 10.65 -8.01
CA GLU A 101 7.39 11.75 -8.67
C GLU A 101 6.03 11.32 -9.21
N LYS A 102 5.91 10.08 -9.70
CA LYS A 102 4.61 9.55 -10.16
C LYS A 102 3.64 9.40 -9.01
N MET A 103 4.10 8.96 -7.85
CA MET A 103 3.25 8.90 -6.66
C MET A 103 2.80 10.30 -6.25
N ALA A 104 3.67 11.29 -6.35
CA ALA A 104 3.31 12.68 -6.06
C ALA A 104 2.16 13.15 -6.95
N SER A 105 2.12 12.73 -8.22
CA SER A 105 1.02 13.07 -9.13
C SER A 105 -0.31 12.41 -8.75
N MET A 106 -0.27 11.36 -7.94
CA MET A 106 -1.46 10.68 -7.43
C MET A 106 -1.96 11.25 -6.09
N ALA A 107 -1.21 12.18 -5.50
CA ALA A 107 -1.50 12.70 -4.17
C ALA A 107 -2.89 13.34 -4.06
N GLU A 108 -3.37 13.99 -5.12
CA GLU A 108 -4.69 14.62 -5.13
C GLU A 108 -5.84 13.60 -4.99
N TYR A 109 -5.60 12.35 -5.34
CA TYR A 109 -6.59 11.27 -5.25
C TYR A 109 -6.46 10.45 -3.97
N GLN A 110 -5.42 10.69 -3.19
CA GLN A 110 -5.18 9.96 -1.95
C GLN A 110 -6.21 10.36 -0.90
N THR A 111 -6.84 9.37 -0.27
CA THR A 111 -7.85 9.62 0.75
C THR A 111 -7.29 9.46 2.16
N GLU A 112 -6.62 8.33 2.42
CA GLU A 112 -6.09 8.04 3.75
C GLU A 112 -4.72 7.37 3.63
N MET A 113 -3.86 7.64 4.60
CA MET A 113 -2.62 6.91 4.78
C MET A 113 -2.43 6.63 6.26
N SER A 114 -2.28 5.34 6.57
CA SER A 114 -1.93 4.87 7.90
C SER A 114 -0.49 4.38 7.84
N PHE A 115 0.42 5.08 8.53
CA PHE A 115 1.85 4.79 8.48
C PHE A 115 2.34 4.21 9.80
N ASN A 116 3.08 3.10 9.71
CA ASN A 116 3.70 2.43 10.85
C ASN A 116 2.66 2.10 11.93
N ALA A 117 1.53 1.55 11.50
CA ALA A 117 0.39 1.27 12.36
C ALA A 117 0.61 -0.01 13.17
N GLU A 118 0.24 0.06 14.43
CA GLU A 118 0.29 -1.08 15.34
C GLU A 118 -0.87 -2.04 15.05
N VAL A 119 -0.57 -3.33 14.95
CA VAL A 119 -1.60 -4.37 14.77
C VAL A 119 -2.22 -4.68 16.14
N ILE A 120 -3.49 -4.37 16.31
CA ILE A 120 -4.19 -4.55 17.59
C ILE A 120 -5.04 -5.81 17.66
N ALA A 121 -5.32 -6.43 16.53
CA ALA A 121 -6.09 -7.66 16.44
C ALA A 121 -5.59 -8.49 15.26
N SER A 122 -5.48 -9.79 15.44
CA SER A 122 -5.06 -10.71 14.38
C SER A 122 -5.57 -12.12 14.69
N MET A 123 -5.70 -12.92 13.62
CA MET A 123 -6.06 -14.34 13.78
C MET A 123 -4.81 -15.18 13.55
N GLU A 124 -4.05 -15.42 14.60
CA GLU A 124 -2.88 -16.28 14.56
C GLU A 124 -3.26 -17.69 14.98
N SER A 125 -2.68 -18.68 14.28
CA SER A 125 -2.85 -20.09 14.68
C SER A 125 -1.82 -20.49 15.71
#